data_aa55149f4db6090c99fbed97ee120528
#
_entry.id   aa55149f4db6090c99fbed97ee120528
#
_cell.length_a   1.000
_cell.length_b   1.000
_cell.length_c   1.000
_cell.angle_alpha   90.00
_cell.angle_beta   90.00
_cell.angle_gamma   90.00
#
_symmetry.space_group_name_H-M   'P 1'
#
loop_
_entity.id
_entity.type
_entity.pdbx_description
1 polymer ?
#
loop_
_entity_poly.entity_id
_entity_poly.type
_entity_poly.pdbx_seq_one_letter_code
_entity_poly.pdbx_strand_id
1 'polypeptide(L)'
;LIFNKSDIVPKDTTGGLDTVAIRMPNHPIAQALIKEAGVSIAAPSANLSGKPSPTLGEHVIDDMDGRIDMIIDGGMVGMGLESTIIDVTVEPPMILRPGFITKEMLKEVIDQVETDKAILTKPTDGLRPKAPGMKYRHYAPKADFRMYDGEEEKVANEIIKVANEKDSQGYVTGILTSDQNKHFYEGKVNDGVVVVSLGDLDKPETIANHLFKALRDFDKMEAQFIFGETFSRKNVGDAIMNRLTKAAGYNIINL
;
A
#
# COMPACT_ATOMS: atom_id res chain seq x y z
N LEU A 1 12.44 -5.26 -11.18
CA LEU A 1 12.65 -6.60 -11.69
C LEU A 1 13.56 -7.37 -10.75
N ILE A 2 13.31 -8.66 -10.58
CA ILE A 2 14.20 -9.56 -9.84
C ILE A 2 15.01 -10.37 -10.84
N PHE A 3 16.34 -10.39 -10.64
CA PHE A 3 17.31 -11.12 -11.46
C PHE A 3 18.15 -12.05 -10.59
N ASN A 4 18.80 -13.04 -11.19
CA ASN A 4 19.87 -13.76 -10.53
C ASN A 4 21.01 -12.78 -10.23
N LYS A 5 21.51 -12.79 -9.00
CA LYS A 5 22.60 -11.88 -8.62
C LYS A 5 23.93 -12.37 -9.19
N SER A 6 24.83 -11.44 -9.50
CA SER A 6 26.23 -11.74 -9.73
C SER A 6 27.01 -11.76 -8.42
N ASP A 7 28.25 -12.28 -8.45
CA ASP A 7 29.10 -12.39 -7.25
C ASP A 7 29.51 -11.03 -6.66
N ILE A 8 29.45 -9.96 -7.46
CA ILE A 8 29.73 -8.60 -6.99
C ILE A 8 28.64 -8.03 -6.07
N VAL A 9 27.43 -8.61 -6.07
CA VAL A 9 26.34 -8.17 -5.20
C VAL A 9 26.45 -8.86 -3.84
N PRO A 10 26.67 -8.12 -2.73
CA PRO A 10 26.79 -8.70 -1.40
C PRO A 10 25.51 -9.41 -0.97
N LYS A 11 25.65 -10.51 -0.22
CA LYS A 11 24.48 -11.23 0.33
C LYS A 11 23.64 -10.39 1.30
N ASP A 12 24.26 -9.47 2.01
CA ASP A 12 23.57 -8.55 2.92
C ASP A 12 22.57 -7.65 2.17
N THR A 13 22.92 -7.19 0.95
CA THR A 13 22.04 -6.40 0.08
C THR A 13 20.80 -7.19 -0.36
N THR A 14 20.92 -8.52 -0.50
CA THR A 14 19.86 -9.40 -1.00
C THR A 14 19.10 -10.13 0.13
N GLY A 15 19.41 -9.83 1.40
CA GLY A 15 18.89 -10.59 2.54
C GLY A 15 19.26 -12.07 2.50
N GLY A 16 20.43 -12.40 1.91
CA GLY A 16 20.96 -13.75 1.76
C GLY A 16 20.33 -14.56 0.62
N LEU A 17 19.56 -13.93 -0.27
CA LEU A 17 19.02 -14.57 -1.48
C LEU A 17 20.06 -14.58 -2.59
N ASP A 18 19.92 -15.53 -3.52
CA ASP A 18 20.72 -15.60 -4.75
C ASP A 18 20.13 -14.78 -5.90
N THR A 19 19.11 -13.98 -5.59
CA THR A 19 18.45 -13.02 -6.49
C THR A 19 18.60 -11.61 -5.97
N VAL A 20 18.52 -10.61 -6.86
CA VAL A 20 18.58 -9.19 -6.53
C VAL A 20 17.42 -8.45 -7.20
N ALA A 21 16.75 -7.58 -6.46
CA ALA A 21 15.71 -6.69 -7.00
C ALA A 21 16.36 -5.39 -7.49
N ILE A 22 16.19 -5.08 -8.77
CA ILE A 22 16.71 -3.87 -9.41
C ILE A 22 15.52 -3.00 -9.84
N ARG A 23 15.58 -1.71 -9.52
CA ARG A 23 14.60 -0.70 -9.91
C ARG A 23 15.28 0.44 -10.65
N MET A 24 14.66 0.89 -11.75
CA MET A 24 14.98 2.11 -12.45
C MET A 24 13.85 3.12 -12.16
N PRO A 25 14.02 4.09 -11.26
CA PRO A 25 12.99 5.08 -10.98
C PRO A 25 12.82 6.05 -12.17
N ASN A 26 11.60 6.55 -12.36
CA ASN A 26 11.30 7.59 -13.37
C ASN A 26 11.25 9.01 -12.78
N HIS A 27 11.44 9.16 -11.46
CA HIS A 27 11.43 10.44 -10.78
C HIS A 27 12.72 11.22 -11.09
N PRO A 28 12.66 12.48 -11.58
CA PRO A 28 13.85 13.21 -12.06
C PRO A 28 14.89 13.43 -10.96
N ILE A 29 14.49 13.75 -9.73
CA ILE A 29 15.41 13.91 -8.59
C ILE A 29 16.12 12.59 -8.27
N ALA A 30 15.39 11.47 -8.24
CA ALA A 30 15.98 10.16 -7.99
C ALA A 30 16.98 9.76 -9.10
N GLN A 31 16.64 10.03 -10.37
CA GLN A 31 17.54 9.78 -11.49
C GLN A 31 18.80 10.64 -11.43
N ALA A 32 18.66 11.93 -11.11
CA ALA A 32 19.80 12.83 -10.94
C ALA A 32 20.71 12.36 -9.80
N LEU A 33 20.14 12.02 -8.65
CA LEU A 33 20.90 11.50 -7.50
C LEU A 33 21.71 10.24 -7.86
N ILE A 34 21.06 9.27 -8.53
CA ILE A 34 21.72 8.01 -8.94
C ILE A 34 22.86 8.31 -9.93
N LYS A 35 22.61 9.21 -10.89
CA LYS A 35 23.59 9.59 -11.90
C LYS A 35 24.79 10.29 -11.28
N GLU A 36 24.58 11.27 -10.42
CA GLU A 36 25.65 12.03 -9.76
C GLU A 36 26.43 11.17 -8.74
N ALA A 37 25.76 10.24 -8.06
CA ALA A 37 26.42 9.30 -7.16
C ALA A 37 27.33 8.31 -7.89
N GLY A 38 27.04 7.99 -9.15
CA GLY A 38 27.84 7.06 -9.97
C GLY A 38 27.87 5.62 -9.46
N VAL A 39 27.00 5.28 -8.51
CA VAL A 39 26.91 3.95 -7.87
C VAL A 39 25.45 3.51 -7.75
N SER A 40 25.24 2.20 -7.57
CA SER A 40 23.93 1.66 -7.22
C SER A 40 23.56 2.04 -5.78
N ILE A 41 22.29 2.43 -5.57
CA ILE A 41 21.78 2.88 -4.27
C ILE A 41 20.82 1.84 -3.71
N ALA A 42 21.03 1.37 -2.48
CA ALA A 42 20.05 0.56 -1.76
C ALA A 42 18.91 1.47 -1.27
N ALA A 43 17.68 1.20 -1.71
CA ALA A 43 16.55 2.10 -1.50
C ALA A 43 15.33 1.37 -0.92
N PRO A 44 15.23 1.18 0.41
CA PRO A 44 14.00 0.78 1.07
C PRO A 44 12.99 1.93 1.12
N SER A 45 11.77 1.68 1.60
CA SER A 45 10.82 2.75 1.93
C SER A 45 11.33 3.56 3.14
N ALA A 46 11.20 4.89 3.07
CA ALA A 46 11.71 5.82 4.10
C ALA A 46 10.71 5.99 5.27
N ASN A 47 10.37 4.90 5.94
CA ASN A 47 9.46 4.87 7.08
C ASN A 47 9.93 3.90 8.16
N LEU A 48 9.42 4.07 9.37
CA LEU A 48 9.56 3.06 10.42
C LEU A 48 8.85 1.77 10.01
N SER A 49 9.46 0.63 10.30
CA SER A 49 8.93 -0.70 9.92
C SER A 49 7.50 -0.89 10.39
N GLY A 50 6.64 -1.37 9.51
CA GLY A 50 5.22 -1.65 9.79
C GLY A 50 4.26 -0.49 9.51
N LYS A 51 4.72 0.76 9.56
CA LYS A 51 3.89 1.94 9.26
C LYS A 51 3.48 2.03 7.77
N PRO A 52 2.40 2.77 7.44
CA PRO A 52 2.07 3.10 6.05
C PRO A 52 3.23 3.78 5.34
N SER A 53 3.47 3.45 4.06
CA SER A 53 4.57 4.06 3.29
C SER A 53 4.41 5.58 3.19
N PRO A 54 5.52 6.36 3.21
CA PRO A 54 5.45 7.80 3.10
C PRO A 54 5.06 8.22 1.68
N THR A 55 4.20 9.23 1.56
CA THR A 55 3.77 9.83 0.30
C THR A 55 4.04 11.33 0.23
N LEU A 56 4.49 11.93 1.33
CA LEU A 56 4.87 13.33 1.49
C LEU A 56 6.20 13.42 2.22
N GLY A 57 6.94 14.53 2.04
CA GLY A 57 8.18 14.81 2.76
C GLY A 57 7.98 14.81 4.28
N GLU A 58 6.87 15.39 4.77
CA GLU A 58 6.53 15.39 6.19
C GLU A 58 6.42 13.98 6.80
N HIS A 59 5.92 12.99 6.05
CA HIS A 59 5.85 11.60 6.51
C HIS A 59 7.25 11.00 6.75
N VAL A 60 8.21 11.39 5.92
CA VAL A 60 9.62 10.98 6.07
C VAL A 60 10.23 11.68 7.27
N ILE A 61 9.97 12.98 7.46
CA ILE A 61 10.42 13.73 8.63
C ILE A 61 9.88 13.10 9.90
N ASP A 62 8.56 12.84 9.99
CA ASP A 62 7.92 12.24 11.17
C ASP A 62 8.54 10.87 11.55
N ASP A 63 9.01 10.10 10.59
CA ASP A 63 9.53 8.75 10.82
C ASP A 63 11.06 8.71 10.98
N MET A 64 11.81 9.60 10.31
CA MET A 64 13.25 9.47 10.09
C MET A 64 14.08 10.62 10.67
N ASP A 65 13.46 11.68 11.20
CA ASP A 65 14.22 12.77 11.83
C ASP A 65 15.11 12.27 12.95
N GLY A 66 16.36 12.77 12.99
CA GLY A 66 17.38 12.31 13.93
C GLY A 66 17.93 10.89 13.69
N ARG A 67 17.49 10.20 12.60
CA ARG A 67 17.92 8.84 12.26
C ARG A 67 18.72 8.75 10.96
N ILE A 68 18.61 9.76 10.11
CA ILE A 68 19.32 9.90 8.84
C ILE A 68 19.90 11.30 8.72
N ASP A 69 20.92 11.47 7.90
CA ASP A 69 21.69 12.71 7.78
C ASP A 69 20.98 13.75 6.92
N MET A 70 20.16 13.33 5.94
CA MET A 70 19.55 14.23 4.96
C MET A 70 18.21 13.69 4.45
N ILE A 71 17.26 14.59 4.25
CA ILE A 71 15.99 14.35 3.56
C ILE A 71 15.94 15.27 2.34
N ILE A 72 15.69 14.71 1.16
CA ILE A 72 15.42 15.46 -0.06
C ILE A 72 13.92 15.37 -0.32
N ASP A 73 13.22 16.47 -0.10
CA ASP A 73 11.77 16.53 -0.37
C ASP A 73 11.52 16.79 -1.86
N GLY A 74 11.01 15.79 -2.54
CA GLY A 74 10.60 15.85 -3.95
C GLY A 74 9.12 16.20 -4.16
N GLY A 75 8.40 16.57 -3.08
CA GLY A 75 6.96 16.80 -3.10
C GLY A 75 6.16 15.51 -2.96
N MET A 76 4.84 15.63 -3.16
CA MET A 76 3.92 14.48 -3.10
C MET A 76 4.24 13.47 -4.19
N VAL A 77 4.25 12.18 -3.83
CA VAL A 77 4.49 11.10 -4.80
C VAL A 77 3.34 10.98 -5.80
N GLY A 78 3.65 10.77 -7.09
CA GLY A 78 2.64 10.73 -8.14
C GLY A 78 1.72 9.52 -8.09
N MET A 79 2.25 8.33 -7.72
CA MET A 79 1.50 7.06 -7.76
C MET A 79 0.92 6.63 -6.42
N GLY A 80 1.49 7.06 -5.31
CA GLY A 80 1.04 6.71 -3.96
C GLY A 80 1.28 5.27 -3.51
N LEU A 81 1.56 4.35 -4.42
CA LEU A 81 1.83 2.94 -4.14
C LEU A 81 3.23 2.54 -4.62
N GLU A 82 3.80 1.53 -3.98
CA GLU A 82 5.10 0.98 -4.38
C GLU A 82 5.03 0.27 -5.73
N SER A 83 6.16 0.28 -6.43
CA SER A 83 6.33 -0.33 -7.76
C SER A 83 5.93 -1.80 -7.80
N THR A 84 5.44 -2.25 -8.96
CA THR A 84 5.26 -3.66 -9.29
C THR A 84 6.59 -4.39 -9.16
N ILE A 85 6.59 -5.57 -8.57
CA ILE A 85 7.76 -6.46 -8.50
C ILE A 85 7.49 -7.69 -9.35
N ILE A 86 8.40 -7.96 -10.30
CA ILE A 86 8.32 -9.10 -11.20
C ILE A 86 9.59 -9.92 -11.06
N ASP A 87 9.42 -11.20 -10.81
CA ASP A 87 10.49 -12.18 -10.84
C ASP A 87 10.64 -12.71 -12.28
N VAL A 88 11.76 -12.38 -12.91
CA VAL A 88 12.11 -12.84 -14.26
C VAL A 88 13.13 -13.97 -14.24
N THR A 89 13.38 -14.55 -13.07
CA THR A 89 14.26 -15.73 -12.92
C THR A 89 13.48 -17.04 -13.06
N VAL A 90 12.17 -16.96 -13.21
CA VAL A 90 11.26 -18.09 -13.38
C VAL A 90 10.48 -17.97 -14.69
N GLU A 91 9.99 -19.11 -15.22
CA GLU A 91 9.21 -19.18 -16.45
C GLU A 91 7.85 -19.83 -16.16
N PRO A 92 6.72 -19.16 -16.47
CA PRO A 92 6.62 -17.77 -16.93
C PRO A 92 7.03 -16.77 -15.83
N PRO A 93 7.42 -15.52 -16.20
CA PRO A 93 7.71 -14.46 -15.24
C PRO A 93 6.54 -14.24 -14.28
N MET A 94 6.87 -13.95 -12.99
CA MET A 94 5.88 -13.94 -11.92
C MET A 94 5.80 -12.60 -11.19
N ILE A 95 4.58 -12.03 -11.08
CA ILE A 95 4.33 -10.84 -10.26
C ILE A 95 4.33 -11.24 -8.80
N LEU A 96 5.27 -10.69 -8.02
CA LEU A 96 5.39 -10.90 -6.57
C LEU A 96 4.76 -9.78 -5.75
N ARG A 97 4.52 -8.62 -6.36
CA ARG A 97 3.80 -7.49 -5.75
C ARG A 97 3.12 -6.68 -6.84
N PRO A 98 1.78 -6.57 -6.84
CA PRO A 98 1.08 -5.71 -7.77
C PRO A 98 1.38 -4.23 -7.44
N GLY A 99 1.44 -3.38 -8.47
CA GLY A 99 1.69 -1.95 -8.40
C GLY A 99 1.06 -1.25 -9.59
N PHE A 100 1.55 -0.06 -9.93
CA PHE A 100 1.02 0.73 -11.05
C PHE A 100 1.15 0.01 -12.40
N ILE A 101 2.29 -0.66 -12.65
CA ILE A 101 2.42 -1.49 -13.85
C ILE A 101 1.58 -2.74 -13.64
N THR A 102 0.48 -2.84 -14.40
CA THR A 102 -0.50 -3.91 -14.25
C THR A 102 -0.10 -5.16 -15.04
N LYS A 103 -0.79 -6.27 -14.76
CA LYS A 103 -0.60 -7.52 -15.51
C LYS A 103 -0.93 -7.34 -16.99
N GLU A 104 -1.93 -6.54 -17.29
CA GLU A 104 -2.38 -6.23 -18.65
C GLU A 104 -1.29 -5.47 -19.41
N MET A 105 -0.70 -4.42 -18.80
CA MET A 105 0.44 -3.69 -19.40
C MET A 105 1.66 -4.59 -19.63
N LEU A 106 1.92 -5.52 -18.72
CA LEU A 106 3.03 -6.46 -18.89
C LEU A 106 2.80 -7.39 -20.09
N LYS A 107 1.56 -7.82 -20.33
CA LYS A 107 1.22 -8.67 -21.46
C LYS A 107 1.40 -8.00 -22.83
N GLU A 108 1.54 -6.68 -22.87
CA GLU A 108 1.88 -5.96 -24.11
C GLU A 108 3.35 -6.20 -24.54
N VAL A 109 4.21 -6.64 -23.60
CA VAL A 109 5.65 -6.85 -23.86
C VAL A 109 6.15 -8.24 -23.48
N ILE A 110 5.34 -9.04 -22.78
CA ILE A 110 5.66 -10.41 -22.34
C ILE A 110 4.46 -11.29 -22.63
N ASP A 111 4.64 -12.35 -23.42
CA ASP A 111 3.55 -13.24 -23.86
C ASP A 111 2.79 -13.89 -22.70
N GLN A 112 3.53 -14.28 -21.65
CA GLN A 112 2.96 -14.90 -20.47
C GLN A 112 3.54 -14.27 -19.19
N VAL A 113 2.68 -13.94 -18.25
CA VAL A 113 3.04 -13.51 -16.91
C VAL A 113 2.01 -14.00 -15.91
N GLU A 114 2.47 -14.55 -14.80
CA GLU A 114 1.61 -15.05 -13.74
C GLU A 114 1.68 -14.15 -12.49
N THR A 115 0.74 -14.36 -11.57
CA THR A 115 0.72 -13.70 -10.28
C THR A 115 0.92 -14.74 -9.19
N ASP A 116 1.86 -14.50 -8.28
CA ASP A 116 2.13 -15.41 -7.16
C ASP A 116 0.89 -15.49 -6.25
N LYS A 117 0.38 -16.70 -6.04
CA LYS A 117 -0.80 -16.95 -5.21
C LYS A 117 -0.60 -16.49 -3.75
N ALA A 118 0.63 -16.45 -3.26
CA ALA A 118 0.97 -15.94 -1.92
C ALA A 118 0.65 -14.44 -1.72
N ILE A 119 0.42 -13.69 -2.81
CA ILE A 119 0.02 -12.28 -2.74
C ILE A 119 -1.41 -12.14 -2.18
N LEU A 120 -2.26 -13.11 -2.46
CA LEU A 120 -3.70 -13.08 -2.16
C LEU A 120 -4.05 -13.73 -0.83
N THR A 121 -3.12 -14.44 -0.21
CA THR A 121 -3.34 -15.20 1.01
C THR A 121 -2.60 -14.61 2.19
N LYS A 122 -3.16 -14.82 3.40
CA LYS A 122 -2.44 -14.49 4.63
C LYS A 122 -1.14 -15.29 4.67
N PRO A 123 0.01 -14.64 4.96
CA PRO A 123 1.28 -15.33 5.06
C PRO A 123 1.20 -16.48 6.09
N THR A 124 1.64 -17.67 5.70
CA THR A 124 1.81 -18.80 6.61
C THR A 124 3.18 -18.74 7.26
N ASP A 125 3.26 -19.09 8.54
CA ASP A 125 4.52 -19.14 9.28
C ASP A 125 5.52 -20.09 8.60
N GLY A 126 6.77 -19.63 8.45
CA GLY A 126 7.86 -20.43 7.92
C GLY A 126 8.23 -20.18 6.44
N LEU A 127 7.42 -19.45 5.68
CA LEU A 127 7.78 -19.09 4.29
C LEU A 127 8.80 -17.93 4.27
N ARG A 128 9.94 -18.14 3.59
CA ARG A 128 10.93 -17.08 3.34
C ARG A 128 10.38 -16.15 2.27
N PRO A 129 10.21 -14.84 2.56
CA PRO A 129 9.67 -13.90 1.58
C PRO A 129 10.64 -13.72 0.41
N LYS A 130 10.12 -13.76 -0.80
CA LYS A 130 10.89 -13.53 -2.04
C LYS A 130 11.01 -12.05 -2.39
N ALA A 131 10.18 -11.19 -1.79
CA ALA A 131 10.16 -9.76 -2.06
C ALA A 131 9.74 -8.96 -0.81
N PRO A 132 10.10 -7.65 -0.73
CA PRO A 132 9.63 -6.77 0.32
C PRO A 132 8.11 -6.70 0.39
N GLY A 133 7.55 -6.69 1.61
CA GLY A 133 6.11 -6.60 1.83
C GLY A 133 5.37 -7.94 1.83
N MET A 134 6.06 -9.09 1.75
CA MET A 134 5.40 -10.41 1.75
C MET A 134 5.24 -11.02 3.15
N LYS A 135 6.00 -10.62 4.16
CA LYS A 135 6.15 -11.42 5.41
C LYS A 135 5.40 -10.91 6.64
N TYR A 136 5.00 -9.67 6.75
CA TYR A 136 4.46 -9.11 7.99
C TYR A 136 3.19 -8.29 7.74
N ARG A 137 2.48 -7.92 8.82
CA ARG A 137 1.51 -6.84 8.79
C ARG A 137 2.25 -5.58 8.32
N HIS A 138 2.05 -5.20 7.07
CA HIS A 138 2.63 -4.04 6.43
C HIS A 138 1.56 -2.99 6.22
N TYR A 139 1.99 -1.72 6.20
CA TYR A 139 1.12 -0.60 5.91
C TYR A 139 0.02 -0.37 6.94
N ALA A 140 0.12 -1.04 8.10
CA ALA A 140 -0.95 -1.01 9.08
C ALA A 140 -0.98 0.30 9.85
N PRO A 141 -2.14 0.98 9.94
CA PRO A 141 -2.36 2.03 10.91
C PRO A 141 -2.33 1.46 12.33
N LYS A 142 -2.25 2.34 13.33
CA LYS A 142 -2.35 1.94 14.74
C LYS A 142 -3.74 1.41 15.10
N ALA A 143 -4.76 1.94 14.44
CA ALA A 143 -6.17 1.59 14.61
C ALA A 143 -6.47 0.11 14.33
N ASP A 144 -7.54 -0.42 14.92
CA ASP A 144 -8.21 -1.63 14.45
C ASP A 144 -8.90 -1.31 13.13
N PHE A 145 -8.28 -1.74 12.02
CA PHE A 145 -8.80 -1.48 10.68
C PHE A 145 -9.53 -2.71 10.16
N ARG A 146 -10.80 -2.53 9.77
CA ARG A 146 -11.67 -3.55 9.20
C ARG A 146 -12.23 -3.09 7.87
N MET A 147 -12.33 -4.01 6.92
CA MET A 147 -12.94 -3.77 5.62
C MET A 147 -14.22 -4.57 5.47
N TYR A 148 -15.15 -4.04 4.67
CA TYR A 148 -16.42 -4.68 4.38
C TYR A 148 -16.57 -4.87 2.87
N ASP A 149 -17.00 -6.07 2.48
CA ASP A 149 -17.22 -6.49 1.09
C ASP A 149 -18.69 -6.89 0.89
N GLY A 150 -19.29 -6.45 -0.20
CA GLY A 150 -20.67 -6.74 -0.52
C GLY A 150 -21.33 -5.67 -1.40
N GLU A 151 -22.66 -5.64 -1.39
CA GLU A 151 -23.42 -4.60 -2.07
C GLU A 151 -23.22 -3.25 -1.38
N GLU A 152 -23.00 -2.16 -2.16
CA GLU A 152 -22.55 -0.85 -1.68
C GLU A 152 -23.41 -0.28 -0.55
N GLU A 153 -24.75 -0.25 -0.74
CA GLU A 153 -25.66 0.28 0.27
C GLU A 153 -25.68 -0.57 1.55
N LYS A 154 -25.59 -1.89 1.42
CA LYS A 154 -25.54 -2.81 2.55
C LYS A 154 -24.24 -2.66 3.34
N VAL A 155 -23.13 -2.51 2.64
CA VAL A 155 -21.81 -2.22 3.22
C VAL A 155 -21.83 -0.90 3.96
N ALA A 156 -22.32 0.17 3.32
CA ALA A 156 -22.41 1.48 3.95
C ALA A 156 -23.25 1.47 5.22
N ASN A 157 -24.44 0.82 5.19
CA ASN A 157 -25.31 0.73 6.35
C ASN A 157 -24.67 -0.02 7.53
N GLU A 158 -23.94 -1.10 7.29
CA GLU A 158 -23.24 -1.82 8.36
C GLU A 158 -22.05 -0.98 8.89
N ILE A 159 -21.28 -0.32 8.02
CA ILE A 159 -20.19 0.58 8.44
C ILE A 159 -20.73 1.73 9.30
N ILE A 160 -21.83 2.39 8.89
CA ILE A 160 -22.47 3.46 9.67
C ILE A 160 -22.83 2.97 11.06
N LYS A 161 -23.49 1.81 11.14
CA LYS A 161 -23.90 1.21 12.41
C LYS A 161 -22.73 0.98 13.35
N VAL A 162 -21.67 0.29 12.86
CA VAL A 162 -20.50 -0.02 13.72
C VAL A 162 -19.67 1.21 14.05
N ALA A 163 -19.54 2.17 13.13
CA ALA A 163 -18.84 3.42 13.37
C ALA A 163 -19.53 4.27 14.43
N ASN A 164 -20.87 4.45 14.33
CA ASN A 164 -21.65 5.18 15.32
C ASN A 164 -21.63 4.49 16.70
N GLU A 165 -21.64 3.15 16.74
CA GLU A 165 -21.50 2.40 17.98
C GLU A 165 -20.15 2.69 18.65
N LYS A 166 -19.04 2.68 17.88
CA LYS A 166 -17.70 2.96 18.42
C LYS A 166 -17.56 4.39 18.89
N ASP A 167 -18.03 5.35 18.11
CA ASP A 167 -18.04 6.77 18.48
C ASP A 167 -18.85 7.00 19.77
N SER A 168 -20.04 6.38 19.90
CA SER A 168 -20.87 6.47 21.11
C SER A 168 -20.20 5.86 22.35
N GLN A 169 -19.22 4.97 22.17
CA GLN A 169 -18.36 4.42 23.23
C GLN A 169 -17.18 5.34 23.56
N GLY A 170 -17.04 6.47 22.87
CA GLY A 170 -15.96 7.46 23.05
C GLY A 170 -14.68 7.14 22.29
N TYR A 171 -14.71 6.25 21.30
CA TYR A 171 -13.55 5.95 20.47
C TYR A 171 -13.46 6.89 19.26
N VAL A 172 -12.26 7.40 18.98
CA VAL A 172 -11.98 8.11 17.73
C VAL A 172 -12.09 7.13 16.56
N THR A 173 -13.04 7.40 15.66
CA THR A 173 -13.45 6.47 14.62
C THR A 173 -13.37 7.10 13.23
N GLY A 174 -12.78 6.38 12.29
CA GLY A 174 -12.67 6.79 10.89
C GLY A 174 -13.39 5.86 9.93
N ILE A 175 -13.82 6.41 8.79
CA ILE A 175 -14.37 5.67 7.65
C ILE A 175 -13.56 6.00 6.41
N LEU A 176 -13.14 4.96 5.66
CA LEU A 176 -12.54 5.05 4.33
C LEU A 176 -13.56 4.65 3.27
N THR A 177 -13.84 5.55 2.35
CA THR A 177 -14.82 5.37 1.27
C THR A 177 -14.30 5.93 -0.06
N SER A 178 -15.11 5.91 -1.12
CA SER A 178 -14.87 6.58 -2.39
C SER A 178 -15.63 7.89 -2.51
N ASP A 179 -15.32 8.71 -3.53
CA ASP A 179 -16.08 9.91 -3.85
C ASP A 179 -17.54 9.57 -4.18
N GLN A 180 -17.77 8.47 -4.91
CA GLN A 180 -19.10 8.02 -5.29
C GLN A 180 -19.92 7.56 -4.09
N ASN A 181 -19.31 6.86 -3.13
CA ASN A 181 -20.04 6.27 -2.00
C ASN A 181 -20.12 7.20 -0.78
N LYS A 182 -19.40 8.33 -0.79
CA LYS A 182 -19.40 9.29 0.33
C LYS A 182 -20.82 9.74 0.73
N HIS A 183 -21.71 9.89 -0.23
CA HIS A 183 -23.11 10.30 0.00
C HIS A 183 -23.89 9.33 0.89
N PHE A 184 -23.53 8.05 0.95
CA PHE A 184 -24.17 7.09 1.84
C PHE A 184 -23.98 7.42 3.33
N TYR A 185 -22.88 8.11 3.68
CA TYR A 185 -22.49 8.45 5.05
C TYR A 185 -22.97 9.83 5.49
N GLU A 186 -23.25 10.74 4.55
CA GLU A 186 -23.65 12.13 4.83
C GLU A 186 -24.92 12.22 5.68
N GLY A 187 -24.80 12.87 6.84
CA GLY A 187 -25.92 13.04 7.78
C GLY A 187 -26.38 11.76 8.48
N LYS A 188 -25.67 10.63 8.32
CA LYS A 188 -26.01 9.34 8.92
C LYS A 188 -25.00 8.86 9.95
N VAL A 189 -23.81 9.46 9.97
CA VAL A 189 -22.79 9.18 10.99
C VAL A 189 -22.80 10.24 12.07
N ASN A 190 -22.39 9.87 13.28
CA ASN A 190 -22.25 10.82 14.39
C ASN A 190 -21.17 11.88 14.08
N ASP A 191 -21.25 13.04 14.73
CA ASP A 191 -20.33 14.17 14.50
C ASP A 191 -18.85 13.83 14.83
N GLY A 192 -18.59 12.85 15.69
CA GLY A 192 -17.25 12.39 16.04
C GLY A 192 -16.63 11.42 15.01
N VAL A 193 -17.41 10.91 14.05
CA VAL A 193 -16.92 9.98 13.02
C VAL A 193 -16.32 10.75 11.84
N VAL A 194 -15.07 10.50 11.53
CA VAL A 194 -14.35 11.15 10.42
C VAL A 194 -14.49 10.32 9.15
N VAL A 195 -15.16 10.84 8.13
CA VAL A 195 -15.32 10.18 6.82
C VAL A 195 -14.32 10.74 5.82
N VAL A 196 -13.44 9.88 5.30
CA VAL A 196 -12.40 10.23 4.34
C VAL A 196 -12.64 9.50 3.02
N SER A 197 -12.83 10.26 1.93
CA SER A 197 -12.79 9.70 0.59
C SER A 197 -11.34 9.49 0.16
N LEU A 198 -11.05 8.32 -0.40
CA LEU A 198 -9.77 8.02 -1.01
C LEU A 198 -9.68 8.53 -2.45
N GLY A 199 -10.82 8.80 -3.12
CA GLY A 199 -10.88 9.29 -4.49
C GLY A 199 -11.97 8.63 -5.33
N ASP A 200 -11.81 8.79 -6.63
CA ASP A 200 -12.79 8.46 -7.67
C ASP A 200 -12.66 7.00 -8.12
N LEU A 201 -13.76 6.23 -8.09
CA LEU A 201 -13.80 4.83 -8.55
C LEU A 201 -13.49 4.69 -10.04
N ASP A 202 -13.82 5.70 -10.85
CA ASP A 202 -13.54 5.73 -12.29
C ASP A 202 -12.08 6.11 -12.58
N LYS A 203 -11.36 6.64 -11.56
CA LYS A 203 -9.93 7.00 -11.60
C LYS A 203 -9.18 6.38 -10.42
N PRO A 204 -9.02 5.05 -10.41
CA PRO A 204 -8.46 4.32 -9.27
C PRO A 204 -7.05 4.77 -8.87
N GLU A 205 -6.31 5.44 -9.75
CA GLU A 205 -5.03 6.09 -9.43
C GLU A 205 -5.18 7.19 -8.37
N THR A 206 -6.33 7.85 -8.26
CA THR A 206 -6.60 8.84 -7.19
C THR A 206 -6.71 8.15 -5.84
N ILE A 207 -7.38 6.99 -5.78
CA ILE A 207 -7.47 6.15 -4.58
C ILE A 207 -6.09 5.65 -4.18
N ALA A 208 -5.30 5.15 -5.14
CA ALA A 208 -3.94 4.70 -4.91
C ALA A 208 -3.06 5.81 -4.31
N ASN A 209 -3.19 7.04 -4.82
CA ASN A 209 -2.40 8.20 -4.38
C ASN A 209 -2.71 8.61 -2.94
N HIS A 210 -3.97 8.59 -2.53
CA HIS A 210 -4.40 9.05 -1.22
C HIS A 210 -4.38 7.98 -0.12
N LEU A 211 -4.31 6.69 -0.47
CA LEU A 211 -4.45 5.58 0.46
C LEU A 211 -3.54 5.68 1.69
N PHE A 212 -2.24 5.78 1.49
CA PHE A 212 -1.29 5.82 2.61
C PHE A 212 -1.35 7.14 3.38
N LYS A 213 -1.65 8.25 2.68
CA LYS A 213 -1.87 9.53 3.36
C LYS A 213 -3.05 9.42 4.32
N ALA A 214 -4.20 8.90 3.88
CA ALA A 214 -5.38 8.74 4.72
C ALA A 214 -5.12 7.86 5.94
N LEU A 215 -4.40 6.74 5.80
CA LEU A 215 -4.03 5.89 6.94
C LEU A 215 -3.12 6.62 7.94
N ARG A 216 -2.19 7.46 7.45
CA ARG A 216 -1.32 8.28 8.31
C ARG A 216 -2.09 9.42 8.98
N ASP A 217 -3.06 10.03 8.28
CA ASP A 217 -3.91 11.06 8.85
C ASP A 217 -4.76 10.49 10.01
N PHE A 218 -5.28 9.27 9.87
CA PHE A 218 -5.95 8.58 10.99
C PHE A 218 -5.01 8.28 12.15
N ASP A 219 -3.75 7.92 11.88
CA ASP A 219 -2.75 7.74 12.94
C ASP A 219 -2.44 9.06 13.68
N LYS A 220 -2.42 10.21 12.96
CA LYS A 220 -2.25 11.55 13.53
C LYS A 220 -3.46 11.97 14.38
N MET A 221 -4.68 11.56 13.99
CA MET A 221 -5.91 11.78 14.75
C MET A 221 -6.05 10.82 15.93
N GLU A 222 -5.11 9.90 16.14
CA GLU A 222 -5.17 8.85 17.16
C GLU A 222 -6.42 7.96 17.02
N ALA A 223 -6.89 7.73 15.80
CA ALA A 223 -8.02 6.86 15.54
C ALA A 223 -7.78 5.46 16.12
N GLN A 224 -8.78 4.93 16.80
CA GLN A 224 -8.76 3.60 17.41
C GLN A 224 -9.44 2.57 16.53
N PHE A 225 -10.42 3.01 15.72
CA PHE A 225 -11.12 2.18 14.76
C PHE A 225 -11.16 2.85 13.39
N ILE A 226 -10.92 2.07 12.34
CA ILE A 226 -11.11 2.47 10.95
C ILE A 226 -11.96 1.40 10.28
N PHE A 227 -13.01 1.83 9.57
CA PHE A 227 -13.86 0.97 8.78
C PHE A 227 -13.76 1.39 7.31
N GLY A 228 -13.62 0.45 6.39
CA GLY A 228 -13.46 0.76 4.98
C GLY A 228 -14.23 -0.18 4.07
N GLU A 229 -14.54 0.30 2.88
CA GLU A 229 -15.13 -0.48 1.80
C GLU A 229 -14.04 -1.20 1.01
N THR A 230 -14.38 -2.33 0.38
CA THR A 230 -13.54 -2.91 -0.66
C THR A 230 -13.72 -2.19 -1.99
N PHE A 231 -12.69 -2.26 -2.84
CA PHE A 231 -12.69 -1.67 -4.16
C PHE A 231 -12.52 -2.75 -5.24
N SER A 232 -12.85 -2.40 -6.49
CA SER A 232 -12.60 -3.27 -7.63
C SER A 232 -11.13 -3.68 -7.72
N ARG A 233 -10.88 -4.97 -8.01
CA ARG A 233 -9.51 -5.50 -8.22
C ARG A 233 -9.03 -5.40 -9.66
N LYS A 234 -9.76 -4.71 -10.55
CA LYS A 234 -9.34 -4.54 -11.94
C LYS A 234 -8.15 -3.57 -12.03
N ASN A 235 -7.18 -3.87 -12.88
CA ASN A 235 -6.02 -3.02 -13.15
C ASN A 235 -5.27 -2.58 -11.86
N VAL A 236 -5.12 -1.28 -11.64
CA VAL A 236 -4.49 -0.69 -10.44
C VAL A 236 -5.25 -1.07 -9.16
N GLY A 237 -6.54 -1.40 -9.26
CA GLY A 237 -7.35 -1.84 -8.12
C GLY A 237 -6.82 -3.08 -7.42
N ASP A 238 -6.13 -3.99 -8.12
CA ASP A 238 -5.47 -5.12 -7.47
C ASP A 238 -4.33 -4.67 -6.54
N ALA A 239 -3.57 -3.66 -6.94
CA ALA A 239 -2.54 -3.06 -6.08
C ALA A 239 -3.15 -2.33 -4.87
N ILE A 240 -4.23 -1.57 -5.06
CA ILE A 240 -4.97 -0.88 -3.99
C ILE A 240 -5.44 -1.91 -2.96
N MET A 241 -6.19 -2.93 -3.42
CA MET A 241 -6.73 -3.96 -2.53
C MET A 241 -5.65 -4.79 -1.85
N ASN A 242 -4.52 -5.04 -2.51
CA ASN A 242 -3.38 -5.70 -1.87
C ASN A 242 -2.86 -4.89 -0.67
N ARG A 243 -2.78 -3.56 -0.77
CA ARG A 243 -2.32 -2.67 0.32
C ARG A 243 -3.36 -2.58 1.44
N LEU A 244 -4.62 -2.35 1.09
CA LEU A 244 -5.72 -2.26 2.06
C LEU A 244 -5.91 -3.57 2.83
N THR A 245 -5.92 -4.71 2.14
CA THR A 245 -6.02 -6.03 2.78
C THR A 245 -4.90 -6.26 3.80
N LYS A 246 -3.66 -5.87 3.46
CA LYS A 246 -2.52 -5.99 4.39
C LYS A 246 -2.60 -4.98 5.54
N ALA A 247 -3.02 -3.74 5.27
CA ALA A 247 -3.24 -2.72 6.28
C ALA A 247 -4.31 -3.15 7.30
N ALA A 248 -5.40 -3.77 6.82
CA ALA A 248 -6.46 -4.34 7.65
C ALA A 248 -6.09 -5.68 8.30
N GLY A 249 -4.85 -6.19 8.10
CA GLY A 249 -4.44 -7.49 8.64
C GLY A 249 -5.28 -8.67 8.14
N TYR A 250 -5.79 -8.58 6.90
CA TYR A 250 -6.70 -9.53 6.25
C TYR A 250 -8.10 -9.60 6.92
N ASN A 251 -8.48 -8.59 7.68
CA ASN A 251 -9.79 -8.50 8.31
C ASN A 251 -10.81 -7.92 7.33
N ILE A 252 -11.38 -8.78 6.48
CA ILE A 252 -12.42 -8.43 5.51
C ILE A 252 -13.68 -9.20 5.87
N ILE A 253 -14.78 -8.49 6.07
CA ILE A 253 -16.09 -9.01 6.45
C ILE A 253 -16.99 -9.00 5.21
N ASN A 254 -17.48 -10.17 4.80
CA ASN A 254 -18.42 -10.30 3.69
C ASN A 254 -19.87 -10.19 4.21
N LEU A 255 -20.70 -9.38 3.54
CA LEU A 255 -22.07 -9.07 3.91
C LEU A 255 -23.10 -9.66 2.93
#